data_aef5f7d052dacac04124049ab982acd1
#
_entry.id   aef5f7d052dacac04124049ab982acd1
#
_cell.length_a   1.000
_cell.length_b   1.000
_cell.length_c   1.000
_cell.angle_alpha   90.00
_cell.angle_beta   90.00
_cell.angle_gamma   90.00
#
_symmetry.space_group_name_H-M   'P 1'
#
loop_
_entity.id
_entity.type
_entity.pdbx_description
1 polymer ?
#
loop_
_entity_poly.entity_id
_entity_poly.type
_entity_poly.pdbx_seq_one_letter_code
_entity_poly.pdbx_strand_id
1 'polypeptide(L)'
;MNNIKKVLSAWMLVACVLPVAAQYPVIPDSVKARGAKQEAEFERKSDAAWEKALPTVLEEAKKGRPYKPWASKPEDLIKSNIPAFPGAEGGGMYTPGGRGGKVIVVTSLEDSGPGTLREACETGGARIIVFNVAGVIRLKSPISVRAPYVTIAGQTAPGDGICVRSEEHTSELQSR
;
A
#
# COMPACT_ATOMS: atom_id res chain seq x y z
N MET A 1 -39.82 -39.37 39.70
CA MET A 1 -38.54 -39.59 38.98
C MET A 1 -38.46 -38.84 37.61
N ASN A 2 -39.56 -38.41 36.99
CA ASN A 2 -39.53 -37.73 35.67
C ASN A 2 -39.26 -36.22 35.71
N ASN A 3 -39.47 -35.52 36.83
CA ASN A 3 -39.31 -34.08 36.89
C ASN A 3 -37.86 -33.66 37.13
N ILE A 4 -37.04 -34.49 37.78
CA ILE A 4 -35.61 -34.20 38.00
C ILE A 4 -34.81 -34.27 36.70
N LYS A 5 -35.16 -35.21 35.81
CA LYS A 5 -34.51 -35.34 34.49
C LYS A 5 -34.79 -34.13 33.56
N LYS A 6 -36.00 -33.55 33.65
CA LYS A 6 -36.41 -32.36 32.87
C LYS A 6 -35.72 -31.09 33.37
N VAL A 7 -35.50 -30.97 34.68
CA VAL A 7 -34.79 -29.84 35.28
C VAL A 7 -33.29 -29.90 34.93
N LEU A 8 -32.65 -31.09 35.02
CA LEU A 8 -31.25 -31.28 34.65
C LEU A 8 -31.01 -31.04 33.15
N SER A 9 -31.94 -31.39 32.25
CA SER A 9 -31.79 -31.10 30.81
C SER A 9 -31.97 -29.65 30.49
N ALA A 10 -32.83 -28.88 31.22
CA ALA A 10 -32.97 -27.43 31.05
C ALA A 10 -31.74 -26.68 31.53
N TRP A 11 -31.07 -27.10 32.61
CA TRP A 11 -29.83 -26.51 33.10
C TRP A 11 -28.63 -26.77 32.16
N MET A 12 -28.62 -27.93 31.50
CA MET A 12 -27.56 -28.24 30.53
C MET A 12 -27.68 -27.43 29.22
N LEU A 13 -28.88 -27.01 28.83
CA LEU A 13 -29.11 -26.16 27.67
C LEU A 13 -28.76 -24.67 27.93
N VAL A 14 -28.90 -24.20 29.18
CA VAL A 14 -28.53 -22.83 29.55
C VAL A 14 -27.01 -22.65 29.68
N ALA A 15 -26.27 -23.71 30.00
CA ALA A 15 -24.81 -23.64 30.10
C ALA A 15 -24.09 -23.51 28.74
N CYS A 16 -24.78 -23.79 27.61
CA CYS A 16 -24.20 -23.70 26.27
C CYS A 16 -24.31 -22.31 25.59
N VAL A 17 -24.90 -21.33 26.25
CA VAL A 17 -25.08 -19.96 25.69
C VAL A 17 -24.29 -18.95 26.52
N LEU A 18 -23.10 -19.32 26.97
CA LEU A 18 -22.14 -18.29 27.38
C LEU A 18 -21.56 -17.65 26.13
N PRO A 19 -21.72 -16.34 25.94
CA PRO A 19 -21.07 -15.67 24.84
C PRO A 19 -19.56 -15.87 25.02
N VAL A 20 -18.94 -16.61 24.12
CA VAL A 20 -17.47 -16.61 24.00
C VAL A 20 -17.11 -15.20 23.53
N ALA A 21 -16.93 -14.30 24.46
CA ALA A 21 -16.32 -13.01 24.18
C ALA A 21 -14.88 -13.33 23.77
N ALA A 22 -14.63 -13.31 22.46
CA ALA A 22 -13.28 -13.34 21.94
C ALA A 22 -12.55 -12.12 22.56
N GLN A 23 -11.72 -12.38 23.57
CA GLN A 23 -10.91 -11.33 24.18
C GLN A 23 -9.80 -10.98 23.17
N TYR A 24 -10.05 -9.99 22.34
CA TYR A 24 -8.98 -9.33 21.62
C TYR A 24 -8.05 -8.68 22.66
N PRO A 25 -6.72 -8.83 22.52
CA PRO A 25 -5.80 -8.19 23.42
C PRO A 25 -6.05 -6.68 23.43
N VAL A 26 -6.22 -6.12 24.62
CA VAL A 26 -6.43 -4.68 24.78
C VAL A 26 -5.11 -3.98 24.45
N ILE A 27 -5.12 -3.20 23.37
CA ILE A 27 -3.94 -2.43 22.95
C ILE A 27 -3.75 -1.29 23.96
N PRO A 28 -2.59 -1.17 24.62
CA PRO A 28 -2.29 -0.10 25.57
C PRO A 28 -2.48 1.29 24.93
N ASP A 29 -2.98 2.25 25.70
CA ASP A 29 -3.24 3.61 25.18
C ASP A 29 -1.97 4.32 24.71
N SER A 30 -0.82 4.02 25.29
CA SER A 30 0.48 4.52 24.83
C SER A 30 0.84 4.03 23.43
N VAL A 31 0.45 2.81 23.07
CA VAL A 31 0.66 2.24 21.72
C VAL A 31 -0.30 2.88 20.71
N LYS A 32 -1.58 3.07 21.11
CA LYS A 32 -2.58 3.78 20.29
C LYS A 32 -2.15 5.21 20.00
N ALA A 33 -1.70 5.94 21.04
CA ALA A 33 -1.24 7.32 20.89
C ALA A 33 -0.02 7.45 19.99
N ARG A 34 0.93 6.49 20.07
CA ARG A 34 2.10 6.44 19.19
C ARG A 34 1.67 6.15 17.75
N GLY A 35 0.79 5.17 17.53
CA GLY A 35 0.25 4.86 16.21
C GLY A 35 -0.46 6.05 15.58
N ALA A 36 -1.37 6.72 16.32
CA ALA A 36 -2.06 7.91 15.84
C ALA A 36 -1.11 9.07 15.47
N LYS A 37 -0.03 9.25 16.22
CA LYS A 37 0.99 10.25 15.89
C LYS A 37 1.76 9.90 14.59
N GLN A 38 2.11 8.63 14.41
CA GLN A 38 2.78 8.16 13.20
C GLN A 38 1.87 8.29 11.98
N GLU A 39 0.59 7.92 12.12
CA GLU A 39 -0.40 8.05 11.07
C GLU A 39 -0.61 9.52 10.65
N ALA A 40 -0.80 10.42 11.61
CA ALA A 40 -0.93 11.85 11.34
C ALA A 40 0.32 12.44 10.65
N GLU A 41 1.52 12.00 11.03
CA GLU A 41 2.74 12.42 10.37
C GLU A 41 2.83 11.87 8.94
N PHE A 42 2.44 10.61 8.73
CA PHE A 42 2.37 10.01 7.42
C PHE A 42 1.37 10.72 6.51
N GLU A 43 0.16 10.99 6.98
CA GLU A 43 -0.87 11.71 6.23
C GLU A 43 -0.36 13.10 5.82
N ARG A 44 0.23 13.85 6.74
CA ARG A 44 0.80 15.17 6.44
C ARG A 44 1.87 15.12 5.35
N LYS A 45 2.77 14.12 5.40
CA LYS A 45 3.81 13.93 4.37
C LYS A 45 3.21 13.52 3.04
N SER A 46 2.22 12.63 3.07
CA SER A 46 1.49 12.17 1.88
C SER A 46 0.75 13.31 1.19
N ASP A 47 0.08 14.17 1.96
CA ASP A 47 -0.65 15.31 1.44
C ASP A 47 0.30 16.35 0.82
N ALA A 48 1.41 16.67 1.47
CA ALA A 48 2.42 17.57 0.93
C ALA A 48 3.02 17.04 -0.39
N ALA A 49 3.28 15.73 -0.48
CA ALA A 49 3.74 15.12 -1.72
C ALA A 49 2.67 15.18 -2.83
N TRP A 50 1.40 14.98 -2.45
CA TRP A 50 0.29 15.09 -3.38
C TRP A 50 0.09 16.52 -3.90
N GLU A 51 0.10 17.52 -3.04
CA GLU A 51 0.00 18.93 -3.45
C GLU A 51 1.09 19.32 -4.46
N LYS A 52 2.30 18.81 -4.25
CA LYS A 52 3.42 19.01 -5.18
C LYS A 52 3.19 18.30 -6.52
N ALA A 53 2.61 17.11 -6.53
CA ALA A 53 2.38 16.30 -7.72
C ALA A 53 1.14 16.75 -8.52
N LEU A 54 0.14 17.29 -7.85
CA LEU A 54 -1.19 17.61 -8.42
C LEU A 54 -1.15 18.50 -9.66
N PRO A 55 -0.37 19.58 -9.74
CA PRO A 55 -0.30 20.42 -10.94
C PRO A 55 0.09 19.61 -12.18
N THR A 56 1.10 18.75 -12.05
CA THR A 56 1.56 17.90 -13.16
C THR A 56 0.48 16.89 -13.58
N VAL A 57 -0.22 16.30 -12.61
CA VAL A 57 -1.33 15.35 -12.87
C VAL A 57 -2.45 16.04 -13.64
N LEU A 58 -2.82 17.27 -13.26
CA LEU A 58 -3.88 18.04 -13.94
C LEU A 58 -3.46 18.48 -15.35
N GLU A 59 -2.20 18.81 -15.56
CA GLU A 59 -1.68 19.11 -16.90
C GLU A 59 -1.70 17.87 -17.81
N GLU A 60 -1.32 16.71 -17.29
CA GLU A 60 -1.38 15.47 -18.05
C GLU A 60 -2.82 15.02 -18.34
N ALA A 61 -3.74 15.33 -17.43
CA ALA A 61 -5.16 15.07 -17.66
C ALA A 61 -5.69 15.83 -18.88
N LYS A 62 -5.24 17.08 -19.08
CA LYS A 62 -5.57 17.89 -20.28
C LYS A 62 -4.95 17.33 -21.57
N LYS A 63 -3.84 16.57 -21.46
CA LYS A 63 -3.12 15.97 -22.59
C LYS A 63 -3.58 14.54 -22.94
N GLY A 64 -4.72 14.08 -22.39
CA GLY A 64 -5.31 12.79 -22.72
C GLY A 64 -4.96 11.66 -21.74
N ARG A 65 -4.45 11.98 -20.53
CA ARG A 65 -4.27 11.05 -19.41
C ARG A 65 -5.24 11.42 -18.29
N PRO A 66 -6.54 11.08 -18.39
CA PRO A 66 -7.54 11.55 -17.45
C PRO A 66 -7.25 11.12 -16.02
N TYR A 67 -7.38 12.05 -15.10
CA TYR A 67 -7.33 11.80 -13.67
C TYR A 67 -8.72 11.55 -13.13
N LYS A 68 -8.95 10.34 -12.59
CA LYS A 68 -10.19 9.95 -11.93
C LYS A 68 -9.90 9.63 -10.47
N PRO A 69 -10.15 10.56 -9.54
CA PRO A 69 -9.84 10.35 -8.11
C PRO A 69 -10.68 9.27 -7.46
N TRP A 70 -11.87 8.99 -8.03
CA TRP A 70 -12.82 8.00 -7.54
C TRP A 70 -13.31 7.13 -8.70
N ALA A 71 -12.78 5.91 -8.79
CA ALA A 71 -13.30 4.88 -9.67
C ALA A 71 -14.18 3.96 -8.84
N SER A 72 -15.50 4.07 -8.98
CA SER A 72 -16.46 3.22 -8.26
C SER A 72 -16.81 1.93 -9.01
N LYS A 73 -16.51 1.89 -10.29
CA LYS A 73 -16.77 0.73 -11.17
C LYS A 73 -15.54 0.41 -12.01
N PRO A 74 -15.36 -0.88 -12.42
CA PRO A 74 -14.26 -1.28 -13.31
C PRO A 74 -14.23 -0.53 -14.65
N GLU A 75 -15.41 -0.07 -15.14
CA GLU A 75 -15.55 0.69 -16.38
C GLU A 75 -14.99 2.11 -16.26
N ASP A 76 -14.91 2.66 -15.05
CA ASP A 76 -14.33 3.99 -14.78
C ASP A 76 -12.81 3.99 -14.93
N LEU A 77 -12.19 2.81 -14.86
CA LEU A 77 -10.75 2.65 -14.99
C LEU A 77 -10.32 2.71 -16.44
N ILE A 78 -9.24 3.45 -16.70
CA ILE A 78 -8.66 3.56 -18.03
C ILE A 78 -7.96 2.24 -18.36
N LYS A 79 -8.32 1.67 -19.51
CA LYS A 79 -7.73 0.44 -20.03
C LYS A 79 -6.81 0.72 -21.22
N SER A 80 -5.70 0.03 -21.27
CA SER A 80 -4.81 -0.01 -22.43
C SER A 80 -5.28 -1.06 -23.42
N ASN A 81 -4.92 -0.89 -24.69
CA ASN A 81 -5.18 -1.89 -25.73
C ASN A 81 -4.23 -3.11 -25.65
N ILE A 82 -3.16 -3.00 -24.86
CA ILE A 82 -2.18 -4.06 -24.67
C ILE A 82 -2.04 -4.38 -23.18
N PRO A 83 -1.71 -5.62 -22.81
CA PRO A 83 -1.48 -6.00 -21.42
C PRO A 83 -0.41 -5.14 -20.73
N ALA A 84 -0.47 -5.03 -19.42
CA ALA A 84 0.50 -4.28 -18.62
C ALA A 84 1.93 -4.81 -18.79
N PHE A 85 2.06 -6.12 -18.89
CA PHE A 85 3.30 -6.86 -19.25
C PHE A 85 2.92 -8.20 -19.88
N PRO A 86 3.84 -8.89 -20.59
CA PRO A 86 3.58 -10.23 -21.15
C PRO A 86 3.18 -11.21 -20.04
N GLY A 87 2.03 -11.88 -20.21
CA GLY A 87 1.49 -12.80 -19.21
C GLY A 87 0.74 -12.14 -18.05
N ALA A 88 0.42 -10.84 -18.13
CA ALA A 88 -0.42 -10.19 -17.14
C ALA A 88 -1.84 -10.77 -17.11
N GLU A 89 -2.35 -11.07 -15.93
CA GLU A 89 -3.69 -11.62 -15.69
C GLU A 89 -4.44 -10.81 -14.61
N GLY A 90 -5.73 -11.04 -14.49
CA GLY A 90 -6.57 -10.43 -13.48
C GLY A 90 -7.05 -9.01 -13.80
N GLY A 91 -7.62 -8.33 -12.80
CA GLY A 91 -8.28 -7.02 -12.96
C GLY A 91 -7.37 -5.90 -13.45
N GLY A 92 -6.08 -5.96 -13.14
CA GLY A 92 -5.06 -4.99 -13.56
C GLY A 92 -4.39 -5.27 -14.92
N MET A 93 -4.79 -6.33 -15.63
CA MET A 93 -4.13 -6.81 -16.84
C MET A 93 -3.95 -5.72 -17.92
N TYR A 94 -4.93 -4.85 -18.08
CA TYR A 94 -4.91 -3.77 -19.07
C TYR A 94 -4.61 -2.39 -18.48
N THR A 95 -3.94 -2.33 -17.34
CA THR A 95 -3.51 -1.07 -16.74
C THR A 95 -2.47 -0.38 -17.64
N PRO A 96 -2.64 0.92 -17.98
CA PRO A 96 -1.70 1.64 -18.84
C PRO A 96 -0.33 1.86 -18.18
N GLY A 97 -0.29 1.91 -16.84
CA GLY A 97 0.94 2.22 -16.11
C GLY A 97 1.57 3.54 -16.53
N GLY A 98 2.89 3.60 -16.45
CA GLY A 98 3.67 4.79 -16.82
C GLY A 98 4.04 4.91 -18.30
N ARG A 99 3.39 4.17 -19.19
CA ARG A 99 3.74 4.16 -20.64
C ARG A 99 3.69 5.55 -21.25
N GLY A 100 4.72 5.86 -22.05
CA GLY A 100 4.88 7.18 -22.68
C GLY A 100 5.19 8.32 -21.69
N GLY A 101 5.47 7.99 -20.43
CA GLY A 101 5.91 8.92 -19.41
C GLY A 101 7.44 9.02 -19.30
N LYS A 102 7.90 9.74 -18.28
CA LYS A 102 9.32 9.88 -17.98
C LYS A 102 9.91 8.59 -17.44
N VAL A 103 11.15 8.30 -17.78
CA VAL A 103 11.93 7.24 -17.12
C VAL A 103 12.68 7.88 -15.95
N ILE A 104 12.47 7.36 -14.75
CA ILE A 104 13.16 7.77 -13.53
C ILE A 104 14.03 6.62 -13.06
N VAL A 105 15.31 6.88 -12.91
CA VAL A 105 16.29 5.87 -12.50
C VAL A 105 16.54 5.98 -11.01
N VAL A 106 16.28 4.91 -10.27
CA VAL A 106 16.63 4.78 -8.86
C VAL A 106 18.11 4.43 -8.78
N THR A 107 18.88 5.30 -8.14
CA THR A 107 20.35 5.20 -7.99
C THR A 107 20.80 5.09 -6.53
N SER A 108 19.86 5.15 -5.58
CA SER A 108 20.14 5.10 -4.15
C SER A 108 19.25 4.06 -3.45
N LEU A 109 19.82 3.35 -2.48
CA LEU A 109 19.10 2.43 -1.58
C LEU A 109 18.56 3.13 -0.31
N GLU A 110 18.81 4.44 -0.18
CA GLU A 110 18.32 5.21 0.96
C GLU A 110 16.79 5.35 0.96
N ASP A 111 16.23 5.62 2.14
CA ASP A 111 14.77 5.82 2.30
C ASP A 111 14.27 7.09 1.62
N SER A 112 15.06 8.17 1.64
CA SER A 112 14.63 9.49 1.14
C SER A 112 15.81 10.28 0.59
N GLY A 113 15.51 11.28 -0.25
CA GLY A 113 16.48 12.13 -0.91
C GLY A 113 16.55 11.86 -2.41
N PRO A 114 17.48 12.52 -3.10
CA PRO A 114 17.63 12.42 -4.56
C PRO A 114 17.98 10.99 -5.01
N GLY A 115 17.32 10.54 -6.09
CA GLY A 115 17.59 9.24 -6.70
C GLY A 115 17.01 8.04 -5.92
N THR A 116 16.16 8.27 -4.92
CA THR A 116 15.53 7.20 -4.15
C THR A 116 14.23 6.73 -4.76
N LEU A 117 13.79 5.53 -4.38
CA LEU A 117 12.49 4.99 -4.76
C LEU A 117 11.34 5.88 -4.28
N ARG A 118 11.44 6.43 -3.06
CA ARG A 118 10.43 7.33 -2.51
C ARG A 118 10.23 8.56 -3.38
N GLU A 119 11.30 9.26 -3.73
CA GLU A 119 11.23 10.43 -4.61
C GLU A 119 10.55 10.08 -5.95
N ALA A 120 10.94 8.97 -6.57
CA ALA A 120 10.36 8.51 -7.83
C ALA A 120 8.88 8.17 -7.71
N CYS A 121 8.45 7.57 -6.59
CA CYS A 121 7.06 7.19 -6.34
C CYS A 121 6.17 8.40 -6.04
N GLU A 122 6.67 9.41 -5.33
CA GLU A 122 5.93 10.60 -4.91
C GLU A 122 5.91 11.70 -5.99
N THR A 123 6.73 11.57 -7.04
CA THR A 123 6.72 12.49 -8.18
C THR A 123 5.40 12.37 -8.97
N GLY A 124 4.90 13.51 -9.47
CA GLY A 124 3.71 13.55 -10.33
C GLY A 124 4.02 13.20 -11.78
N GLY A 125 2.95 12.89 -12.52
CA GLY A 125 3.00 12.60 -13.94
C GLY A 125 3.26 11.14 -14.28
N ALA A 126 3.03 10.78 -15.55
CA ALA A 126 3.28 9.44 -16.03
C ALA A 126 4.78 9.12 -15.99
N ARG A 127 5.12 7.96 -15.39
CA ARG A 127 6.51 7.61 -15.14
C ARG A 127 6.77 6.11 -15.07
N ILE A 128 7.92 5.72 -15.54
CA ILE A 128 8.46 4.36 -15.41
C ILE A 128 9.67 4.45 -14.50
N ILE A 129 9.62 3.76 -13.39
CA ILE A 129 10.69 3.71 -12.38
C ILE A 129 11.52 2.47 -12.64
N VAL A 130 12.79 2.67 -12.94
CA VAL A 130 13.79 1.61 -13.19
C VAL A 130 14.90 1.71 -12.15
N PHE A 131 15.64 0.62 -11.95
CA PHE A 131 16.66 0.52 -10.92
C PHE A 131 18.04 0.34 -11.55
N ASN A 132 19.00 1.16 -11.15
CA ASN A 132 20.43 1.01 -11.46
C ASN A 132 21.23 0.56 -10.25
N VAL A 133 20.55 0.13 -9.19
CA VAL A 133 21.12 -0.37 -7.95
C VAL A 133 20.45 -1.69 -7.58
N ALA A 134 21.17 -2.57 -6.91
CA ALA A 134 20.68 -3.80 -6.32
C ALA A 134 20.85 -3.77 -4.81
N GLY A 135 19.97 -4.43 -4.08
CA GLY A 135 20.06 -4.54 -2.63
C GLY A 135 18.73 -4.30 -1.92
N VAL A 136 18.80 -3.91 -0.64
CA VAL A 136 17.65 -3.72 0.23
C VAL A 136 17.42 -2.25 0.52
N ILE A 137 16.27 -1.72 0.07
CA ILE A 137 15.79 -0.40 0.47
C ILE A 137 15.04 -0.57 1.79
N ARG A 138 15.51 0.07 2.86
CA ARG A 138 14.90 0.03 4.20
C ARG A 138 14.06 1.28 4.40
N LEU A 139 12.75 1.12 4.34
CA LEU A 139 11.81 2.23 4.50
C LEU A 139 11.62 2.55 5.98
N LYS A 140 11.82 3.80 6.37
CA LYS A 140 11.53 4.36 7.71
C LYS A 140 10.07 4.78 7.87
N SER A 141 9.35 4.92 6.76
CA SER A 141 7.91 5.19 6.72
C SER A 141 7.32 4.68 5.41
N PRO A 142 6.01 4.41 5.33
CA PRO A 142 5.35 4.00 4.10
C PRO A 142 5.61 4.99 2.96
N ILE A 143 5.63 4.49 1.71
CA ILE A 143 5.66 5.32 0.51
C ILE A 143 4.23 5.54 0.04
N SER A 144 3.84 6.80 -0.18
CA SER A 144 2.53 7.17 -0.70
C SER A 144 2.56 7.35 -2.22
N VAL A 145 1.95 6.42 -2.96
CA VAL A 145 1.83 6.51 -4.42
C VAL A 145 0.45 7.03 -4.77
N ARG A 146 0.24 8.35 -4.73
CA ARG A 146 -1.07 8.98 -5.01
C ARG A 146 -1.24 9.39 -6.47
N ALA A 147 -0.16 9.81 -7.13
CA ALA A 147 -0.21 10.21 -8.52
C ALA A 147 -0.36 8.99 -9.45
N PRO A 148 -1.33 9.00 -10.40
CA PRO A 148 -1.58 7.88 -11.31
C PRO A 148 -0.47 7.71 -12.34
N TYR A 149 -0.63 6.68 -13.20
CA TYR A 149 0.24 6.37 -14.33
C TYR A 149 1.69 6.09 -13.95
N VAL A 150 1.89 5.15 -13.04
CA VAL A 150 3.20 4.68 -12.62
C VAL A 150 3.42 3.22 -13.00
N THR A 151 4.63 2.90 -13.44
CA THR A 151 5.16 1.54 -13.56
C THR A 151 6.43 1.44 -12.75
N ILE A 152 6.50 0.51 -11.82
CA ILE A 152 7.71 0.19 -11.05
C ILE A 152 8.29 -1.09 -11.64
N ALA A 153 9.43 -0.99 -12.29
CA ALA A 153 10.06 -2.09 -13.03
C ALA A 153 11.21 -2.68 -12.22
N GLY A 154 10.90 -3.40 -11.14
CA GLY A 154 11.90 -4.01 -10.25
C GLY A 154 12.85 -4.99 -10.93
N GLN A 155 12.40 -5.62 -12.02
CA GLN A 155 13.20 -6.54 -12.84
C GLN A 155 14.38 -5.86 -13.58
N THR A 156 14.46 -4.53 -13.56
CA THR A 156 15.58 -3.79 -14.15
C THR A 156 16.77 -3.67 -13.21
N ALA A 157 16.59 -4.02 -11.94
CA ALA A 157 17.69 -3.97 -10.98
C ALA A 157 18.80 -4.97 -11.35
N PRO A 158 20.07 -4.56 -11.25
CA PRO A 158 21.20 -5.45 -11.56
C PRO A 158 21.38 -6.55 -10.49
N GLY A 159 22.21 -7.54 -10.79
CA GLY A 159 22.62 -8.60 -9.87
C GLY A 159 21.45 -9.36 -9.27
N ASP A 160 21.39 -9.44 -7.95
CA ASP A 160 20.38 -10.18 -7.20
C ASP A 160 19.01 -9.44 -7.10
N GLY A 161 18.89 -8.28 -7.74
CA GLY A 161 17.65 -7.53 -7.78
C GLY A 161 17.49 -6.53 -6.64
N ILE A 162 16.24 -6.04 -6.47
CA ILE A 162 15.88 -5.04 -5.47
C ILE A 162 14.83 -5.59 -4.50
N CYS A 163 15.06 -5.38 -3.21
CA CYS A 163 14.10 -5.71 -2.16
C CYS A 163 13.69 -4.41 -1.44
N VAL A 164 12.39 -4.23 -1.22
CA VAL A 164 11.85 -3.11 -0.43
C VAL A 164 11.31 -3.65 0.87
N ARG A 165 11.84 -3.17 1.99
CA ARG A 165 11.49 -3.63 3.34
C ARG A 165 11.05 -2.46 4.21
N SER A 166 9.95 -2.64 4.95
CA SER A 166 9.53 -1.75 6.02
C SER A 166 10.12 -2.21 7.36
N GLU A 167 10.54 -1.29 8.21
CA GLU A 167 11.07 -1.58 9.56
C GLU A 167 9.96 -1.83 10.60
N GLU A 168 8.69 -1.60 10.27
CA GLU A 168 7.60 -1.63 11.24
C GLU A 168 7.31 -3.00 11.86
N HIS A 169 7.73 -4.09 11.24
CA HIS A 169 7.47 -5.46 11.74
C HIS A 169 8.60 -6.10 12.54
N THR A 170 9.74 -5.42 12.70
CA THR A 170 10.91 -6.03 13.38
C THR A 170 10.99 -5.73 14.87
N SER A 171 10.29 -4.71 15.37
CA SER A 171 10.39 -4.29 16.77
C SER A 171 9.55 -5.16 17.74
N GLU A 172 8.54 -5.88 17.25
CA GLU A 172 7.68 -6.69 18.12
C GLU A 172 8.19 -8.12 18.36
N LEU A 173 9.05 -8.64 17.49
CA LEU A 173 9.60 -10.00 17.61
C LEU A 173 10.88 -10.09 18.45
N GLN A 174 11.51 -8.95 18.79
CA GLN A 174 12.74 -8.90 19.60
C GLN A 174 12.50 -8.70 21.10
N SER A 175 11.25 -8.57 21.55
CA SER A 175 10.92 -8.38 22.95
C SER A 175 10.31 -9.60 23.64
N ARG A 176 10.68 -10.81 23.20
CA ARG A 176 10.37 -12.07 23.88
C ARG A 176 11.61 -12.86 24.17
#